data_fec294def4af2908a5ccb6c485a13586
#
_entry.id   fec294def4af2908a5ccb6c485a13586
#
_cell.length_a   1.000
_cell.length_b   1.000
_cell.length_c   1.000
_cell.angle_alpha   90.00
_cell.angle_beta   90.00
_cell.angle_gamma   90.00
#
_symmetry.space_group_name_H-M   'P 1'
#
loop_
_entity.id
_entity.type
_entity.pdbx_description
1 polymer ?
#
loop_
_entity_poly.entity_id
_entity_poly.type
_entity_poly.pdbx_seq_one_letter_code
_entity_poly.pdbx_strand_id
1 'polypeptide(L)'
;MSAKFATLMRVLWKSILAMGLVAPLAAWAFIKPVRIIAPELEGLTCVDRICVDDPARLAEAATLYRDALQFVQASVGALQTAPRAVFCATAACSRNFGFARSQAYTVGTAAIVISHRGWRPYFVRHELIHHLQNERLGSLRTWLFKPVWFREGMAYSLSRDPRHPLPEPLQGYRSQFEAWFQQVGPARVWQEAEQL
;
A
#
# COMPACT_ATOMS: atom_id res chain seq x y z
N MET A 1 45.69 -24.57 10.92
CA MET A 1 44.74 -23.43 10.90
C MET A 1 45.02 -22.54 12.11
N SER A 2 45.44 -21.28 11.91
CA SER A 2 45.96 -20.40 12.96
C SER A 2 44.84 -20.04 13.96
N ALA A 3 45.16 -20.03 15.27
CA ALA A 3 44.24 -19.62 16.34
C ALA A 3 43.61 -18.23 16.07
N LYS A 4 44.32 -17.34 15.42
CA LYS A 4 43.86 -16.02 14.96
C LYS A 4 42.69 -16.11 13.96
N PHE A 5 42.72 -17.08 13.06
CA PHE A 5 41.65 -17.29 12.08
C PHE A 5 40.34 -17.77 12.77
N ALA A 6 40.46 -18.70 13.71
CA ALA A 6 39.32 -19.19 14.47
C ALA A 6 38.65 -18.09 15.34
N THR A 7 39.47 -17.19 15.92
CA THR A 7 38.95 -16.05 16.69
C THR A 7 38.26 -15.03 15.80
N LEU A 8 38.83 -14.69 14.64
CA LEU A 8 38.22 -13.79 13.66
C LEU A 8 36.85 -14.32 13.16
N MET A 9 36.77 -15.59 12.84
CA MET A 9 35.51 -16.26 12.42
C MET A 9 34.44 -16.22 13.52
N ARG A 10 34.82 -16.42 14.79
CA ARG A 10 33.88 -16.34 15.91
C ARG A 10 33.35 -14.91 16.12
N VAL A 11 34.20 -13.90 15.99
CA VAL A 11 33.79 -12.49 16.08
C VAL A 11 32.84 -12.13 14.92
N LEU A 12 33.21 -12.52 13.70
CA LEU A 12 32.39 -12.27 12.51
C LEU A 12 31.01 -12.92 12.65
N TRP A 13 30.95 -14.19 13.09
CA TRP A 13 29.70 -14.92 13.31
C TRP A 13 28.82 -14.28 14.38
N LYS A 14 29.39 -13.85 15.50
CA LYS A 14 28.66 -13.12 16.56
C LYS A 14 28.12 -11.79 16.07
N SER A 15 28.88 -11.05 15.24
CA SER A 15 28.46 -9.78 14.66
C SER A 15 27.30 -9.98 13.67
N ILE A 16 27.34 -11.03 12.84
CA ILE A 16 26.26 -11.38 11.92
C ILE A 16 24.99 -11.76 12.70
N LEU A 17 25.12 -12.57 13.75
CA LEU A 17 23.97 -12.94 14.59
C LEU A 17 23.39 -11.72 15.32
N ALA A 18 24.23 -10.86 15.89
CA ALA A 18 23.78 -9.62 16.54
C ALA A 18 23.05 -8.69 15.53
N MET A 19 23.61 -8.52 14.34
CA MET A 19 23.00 -7.72 13.29
C MET A 19 21.65 -8.32 12.82
N GLY A 20 21.57 -9.64 12.70
CA GLY A 20 20.35 -10.36 12.33
C GLY A 20 19.21 -10.21 13.36
N LEU A 21 19.53 -9.95 14.63
CA LEU A 21 18.54 -9.69 15.68
C LEU A 21 18.22 -8.19 15.82
N VAL A 22 19.23 -7.34 15.79
CA VAL A 22 19.08 -5.90 16.05
C VAL A 22 18.44 -5.18 14.86
N ALA A 23 18.80 -5.54 13.62
CA ALA A 23 18.30 -4.86 12.44
C ALA A 23 16.75 -4.96 12.26
N PRO A 24 16.10 -6.13 12.43
CA PRO A 24 14.64 -6.22 12.39
C PRO A 24 13.95 -5.42 13.49
N LEU A 25 14.49 -5.44 14.71
CA LEU A 25 13.95 -4.66 15.83
C LEU A 25 14.07 -3.16 15.60
N ALA A 26 15.20 -2.71 15.08
CA ALA A 26 15.41 -1.32 14.69
C ALA A 26 14.47 -0.92 13.55
N ALA A 27 14.34 -1.76 12.51
CA ALA A 27 13.39 -1.52 11.43
C ALA A 27 11.95 -1.40 11.96
N TRP A 28 11.53 -2.28 12.86
CA TRP A 28 10.22 -2.21 13.51
C TRP A 28 10.01 -0.92 14.30
N ALA A 29 11.03 -0.49 15.05
CA ALA A 29 10.95 0.70 15.89
C ALA A 29 10.90 2.02 15.06
N PHE A 30 11.72 2.10 14.00
CA PHE A 30 11.96 3.35 13.27
C PHE A 30 11.21 3.43 11.93
N ILE A 31 10.97 2.30 11.26
CA ILE A 31 10.30 2.26 9.94
C ILE A 31 8.84 1.80 10.13
N LYS A 32 7.99 2.72 10.55
CA LYS A 32 6.58 2.43 10.89
C LYS A 32 5.82 1.59 9.85
N PRO A 33 5.96 1.81 8.52
CA PRO A 33 5.30 0.97 7.53
C PRO A 33 5.66 -0.53 7.58
N VAL A 34 6.81 -0.91 8.19
CA VAL A 34 7.18 -2.32 8.37
C VAL A 34 6.19 -3.07 9.28
N ARG A 35 5.49 -2.36 10.17
CA ARG A 35 4.51 -2.92 11.11
C ARG A 35 3.30 -3.59 10.44
N ILE A 36 3.09 -3.33 9.15
CA ILE A 36 2.08 -4.04 8.37
C ILE A 36 2.35 -5.55 8.21
N ILE A 37 3.60 -5.99 8.46
CA ILE A 37 3.98 -7.41 8.38
C ILE A 37 3.32 -8.20 9.50
N ALA A 38 3.24 -7.63 10.71
CA ALA A 38 2.60 -8.26 11.87
C ALA A 38 1.80 -7.20 12.66
N PRO A 39 0.66 -6.72 12.14
CA PRO A 39 -0.14 -5.67 12.77
C PRO A 39 -0.73 -6.10 14.10
N GLU A 40 -0.83 -7.41 14.37
CA GLU A 40 -1.23 -7.97 15.65
C GLU A 40 -0.28 -7.55 16.80
N LEU A 41 1.01 -7.34 16.51
CA LEU A 41 1.98 -6.84 17.50
C LEU A 41 1.73 -5.37 17.88
N GLU A 42 0.97 -4.65 17.07
CA GLU A 42 0.51 -3.28 17.35
C GLU A 42 -0.89 -3.26 17.99
N GLY A 43 -1.39 -4.43 18.44
CA GLY A 43 -2.66 -4.57 19.13
C GLY A 43 -3.90 -4.63 18.21
N LEU A 44 -3.72 -4.89 16.91
CA LEU A 44 -4.84 -5.04 15.99
C LEU A 44 -5.43 -6.45 16.03
N THR A 45 -6.73 -6.53 15.88
CA THR A 45 -7.45 -7.78 15.63
C THR A 45 -7.48 -8.04 14.13
N CYS A 46 -6.95 -9.19 13.71
CA CYS A 46 -6.90 -9.60 12.31
C CYS A 46 -7.79 -10.82 12.06
N VAL A 47 -8.58 -10.76 10.99
CA VAL A 47 -9.33 -11.89 10.44
C VAL A 47 -9.02 -11.97 8.95
N ASP A 48 -8.49 -13.09 8.49
CA ASP A 48 -7.97 -13.29 7.14
C ASP A 48 -6.93 -12.21 6.78
N ARG A 49 -7.26 -11.35 5.84
CA ARG A 49 -6.38 -10.26 5.37
C ARG A 49 -6.73 -8.90 5.94
N ILE A 50 -7.73 -8.81 6.82
CA ILE A 50 -8.25 -7.56 7.34
C ILE A 50 -7.87 -7.41 8.81
N CYS A 51 -7.22 -6.31 9.15
CA CYS A 51 -6.80 -5.97 10.51
C CYS A 51 -7.42 -4.64 10.92
N VAL A 52 -7.96 -4.57 12.13
CA VAL A 52 -8.62 -3.38 12.70
C VAL A 52 -8.12 -3.12 14.12
N ASP A 53 -8.02 -1.87 14.52
CA ASP A 53 -7.74 -1.46 15.91
C ASP A 53 -9.02 -1.40 16.78
N ASP A 54 -10.19 -1.42 16.13
CA ASP A 54 -11.51 -1.54 16.81
C ASP A 54 -12.25 -2.78 16.27
N PRO A 55 -12.28 -3.88 17.04
CA PRO A 55 -12.95 -5.11 16.62
C PRO A 55 -14.43 -4.95 16.31
N ALA A 56 -15.12 -3.97 16.92
CA ALA A 56 -16.53 -3.71 16.66
C ALA A 56 -16.77 -3.24 15.20
N ARG A 57 -15.75 -2.71 14.54
CA ARG A 57 -15.81 -2.23 13.15
C ARG A 57 -15.27 -3.24 12.12
N LEU A 58 -14.94 -4.45 12.53
CA LEU A 58 -14.40 -5.47 11.61
C LEU A 58 -15.35 -5.78 10.44
N ALA A 59 -16.65 -5.90 10.72
CA ALA A 59 -17.65 -6.18 9.69
C ALA A 59 -17.76 -5.04 8.65
N GLU A 60 -17.66 -3.78 9.09
CA GLU A 60 -17.62 -2.62 8.21
C GLU A 60 -16.37 -2.63 7.33
N ALA A 61 -15.19 -2.88 7.92
CA ALA A 61 -13.92 -2.99 7.20
C ALA A 61 -13.98 -4.10 6.15
N ALA A 62 -14.49 -5.27 6.52
CA ALA A 62 -14.63 -6.42 5.63
C ALA A 62 -15.56 -6.13 4.43
N THR A 63 -16.64 -5.42 4.67
CA THR A 63 -17.55 -5.01 3.60
C THR A 63 -16.90 -4.02 2.66
N LEU A 64 -16.30 -2.94 3.18
CA LEU A 64 -15.58 -1.94 2.38
C LEU A 64 -14.47 -2.57 1.52
N TYR A 65 -13.71 -3.49 2.11
CA TYR A 65 -12.61 -4.16 1.41
C TYR A 65 -13.10 -5.09 0.31
N ARG A 66 -14.05 -5.95 0.60
CA ARG A 66 -14.63 -6.90 -0.37
C ARG A 66 -15.27 -6.18 -1.56
N ASP A 67 -16.09 -5.15 -1.28
CA ASP A 67 -16.77 -4.39 -2.32
C ASP A 67 -15.79 -3.61 -3.19
N ALA A 68 -14.70 -3.10 -2.60
CA ALA A 68 -13.66 -2.43 -3.33
C ALA A 68 -12.84 -3.41 -4.20
N LEU A 69 -12.53 -4.62 -3.71
CA LEU A 69 -11.89 -5.68 -4.50
C LEU A 69 -12.73 -6.06 -5.71
N GLN A 70 -14.01 -6.35 -5.50
CA GLN A 70 -14.94 -6.69 -6.59
C GLN A 70 -15.02 -5.57 -7.62
N PHE A 71 -15.13 -4.32 -7.15
CA PHE A 71 -15.18 -3.16 -8.04
C PHE A 71 -13.91 -3.03 -8.89
N VAL A 72 -12.72 -3.11 -8.29
CA VAL A 72 -11.45 -2.95 -9.02
C VAL A 72 -11.27 -4.09 -10.01
N GLN A 73 -11.55 -5.34 -9.61
CA GLN A 73 -11.48 -6.50 -10.51
C GLN A 73 -12.41 -6.38 -11.72
N ALA A 74 -13.61 -5.88 -11.53
CA ALA A 74 -14.62 -5.75 -12.59
C ALA A 74 -14.38 -4.54 -13.51
N SER A 75 -13.83 -3.43 -12.97
CA SER A 75 -13.81 -2.14 -13.68
C SER A 75 -12.43 -1.69 -14.12
N VAL A 76 -11.34 -2.19 -13.51
CA VAL A 76 -9.96 -1.72 -13.76
C VAL A 76 -9.07 -2.87 -14.23
N GLY A 77 -9.14 -4.01 -13.57
CA GLY A 77 -8.38 -5.19 -13.92
C GLY A 77 -8.25 -6.20 -12.78
N ALA A 78 -8.00 -7.47 -13.15
CA ALA A 78 -7.82 -8.54 -12.18
C ALA A 78 -6.55 -8.34 -11.36
N LEU A 79 -6.68 -8.42 -10.03
CA LEU A 79 -5.56 -8.51 -9.11
C LEU A 79 -5.02 -9.96 -9.07
N GLN A 80 -3.71 -10.11 -9.00
CA GLN A 80 -3.06 -11.41 -8.81
C GLN A 80 -3.19 -11.87 -7.36
N THR A 81 -3.06 -10.92 -6.43
CA THR A 81 -3.17 -11.17 -4.98
C THR A 81 -4.03 -10.11 -4.33
N ALA A 82 -4.81 -10.49 -3.33
CA ALA A 82 -5.49 -9.52 -2.47
C ALA A 82 -4.49 -9.04 -1.39
N PRO A 83 -4.17 -7.73 -1.29
CA PRO A 83 -3.26 -7.24 -0.26
C PRO A 83 -3.84 -7.38 1.14
N ARG A 84 -2.98 -7.37 2.17
CA ARG A 84 -3.45 -7.17 3.54
C ARG A 84 -4.05 -5.76 3.67
N ALA A 85 -5.16 -5.63 4.40
CA ALA A 85 -5.82 -4.34 4.63
C ALA A 85 -5.83 -4.00 6.12
N VAL A 86 -5.13 -2.95 6.50
CA VAL A 86 -5.13 -2.39 7.85
C VAL A 86 -6.09 -1.22 7.89
N PHE A 87 -7.14 -1.34 8.68
CA PHE A 87 -8.16 -0.31 8.87
C PHE A 87 -8.02 0.31 10.26
N CYS A 88 -7.56 1.53 10.34
CA CYS A 88 -7.43 2.29 11.57
C CYS A 88 -8.71 3.06 11.87
N ALA A 89 -9.40 2.75 12.97
CA ALA A 89 -10.53 3.54 13.47
C ALA A 89 -10.05 4.77 14.24
N THR A 90 -8.83 4.74 14.79
CA THR A 90 -8.27 5.81 15.61
C THR A 90 -7.12 6.55 14.93
N ALA A 91 -6.92 7.81 15.34
CA ALA A 91 -5.75 8.58 14.92
C ALA A 91 -4.44 8.00 15.49
N ALA A 92 -4.49 7.33 16.63
CA ALA A 92 -3.34 6.66 17.24
C ALA A 92 -2.84 5.51 16.36
N CYS A 93 -3.76 4.63 15.91
CA CYS A 93 -3.46 3.58 14.95
C CYS A 93 -2.84 4.14 13.66
N SER A 94 -3.44 5.17 13.06
CA SER A 94 -2.91 5.79 11.83
C SER A 94 -1.48 6.32 12.01
N ARG A 95 -1.16 6.92 13.17
CA ARG A 95 0.21 7.36 13.51
C ARG A 95 1.18 6.21 13.71
N ASN A 96 0.69 5.10 14.26
CA ASN A 96 1.50 3.91 14.52
C ASN A 96 2.04 3.29 13.23
N PHE A 97 1.22 3.26 12.19
CA PHE A 97 1.62 2.78 10.86
C PHE A 97 2.31 3.85 9.99
N GLY A 98 2.48 5.09 10.48
CA GLY A 98 3.20 6.16 9.78
C GLY A 98 2.34 7.02 8.85
N PHE A 99 1.03 6.85 8.83
CA PHE A 99 0.11 7.49 7.87
C PHE A 99 -0.85 8.51 8.53
N ALA A 100 -0.33 9.29 9.48
CA ALA A 100 -1.13 10.26 10.25
C ALA A 100 -1.80 11.34 9.40
N ARG A 101 -1.21 11.71 8.26
CA ARG A 101 -1.68 12.81 7.39
C ARG A 101 -2.49 12.32 6.20
N SER A 102 -2.30 11.08 5.76
CA SER A 102 -3.02 10.50 4.62
C SER A 102 -4.37 9.94 5.02
N GLN A 103 -5.32 9.87 4.10
CA GLN A 103 -6.57 9.12 4.26
C GLN A 103 -6.34 7.63 4.11
N ALA A 104 -5.49 7.26 3.17
CA ALA A 104 -5.10 5.88 2.93
C ALA A 104 -3.71 5.84 2.29
N TYR A 105 -3.10 4.66 2.22
CA TYR A 105 -1.79 4.45 1.61
C TYR A 105 -1.58 2.99 1.22
N THR A 106 -0.90 2.77 0.09
CA THR A 106 -0.50 1.45 -0.40
C THR A 106 0.99 1.21 -0.16
N VAL A 107 1.33 0.06 0.42
CA VAL A 107 2.72 -0.37 0.67
C VAL A 107 3.10 -1.47 -0.31
N GLY A 108 3.57 -1.07 -1.47
CA GLY A 108 3.95 -1.99 -2.56
C GLY A 108 2.81 -2.93 -2.93
N THR A 109 3.10 -4.24 -2.95
CA THR A 109 2.12 -5.32 -3.11
C THR A 109 1.78 -6.03 -1.80
N ALA A 110 2.26 -5.52 -0.65
CA ALA A 110 2.11 -6.18 0.63
C ALA A 110 0.78 -5.84 1.32
N ALA A 111 0.45 -4.55 1.39
CA ALA A 111 -0.73 -4.09 2.13
C ALA A 111 -1.26 -2.74 1.68
N ILE A 112 -2.51 -2.46 2.06
CA ILE A 112 -3.09 -1.13 2.09
C ILE A 112 -3.39 -0.74 3.54
N VAL A 113 -3.22 0.54 3.87
CA VAL A 113 -3.54 1.10 5.19
C VAL A 113 -4.59 2.19 5.01
N ILE A 114 -5.72 2.02 5.67
CA ILE A 114 -6.84 2.97 5.65
C ILE A 114 -6.86 3.69 7.01
N SER A 115 -6.64 5.00 7.01
CA SER A 115 -6.65 5.79 8.24
C SER A 115 -8.07 6.01 8.77
N HIS A 116 -8.18 6.49 10.00
CA HIS A 116 -9.47 6.85 10.63
C HIS A 116 -10.32 7.84 9.81
N ARG A 117 -9.73 8.51 8.81
CA ARG A 117 -10.41 9.45 7.91
C ARG A 117 -10.73 8.85 6.54
N GLY A 118 -10.23 7.63 6.28
CA GLY A 118 -10.27 6.99 4.97
C GLY A 118 -11.35 5.91 4.81
N TRP A 119 -12.26 5.72 5.76
CA TRP A 119 -13.30 4.69 5.69
C TRP A 119 -14.40 5.05 4.69
N ARG A 120 -14.02 5.14 3.42
CA ARG A 120 -14.91 5.43 2.28
C ARG A 120 -14.57 4.50 1.12
N PRO A 121 -15.56 4.00 0.36
CA PRO A 121 -15.33 3.06 -0.73
C PRO A 121 -14.28 3.54 -1.74
N TYR A 122 -14.32 4.81 -2.12
CA TYR A 122 -13.40 5.37 -3.12
C TYR A 122 -11.95 5.43 -2.64
N PHE A 123 -11.67 5.60 -1.34
CA PHE A 123 -10.30 5.53 -0.82
C PHE A 123 -9.77 4.09 -0.85
N VAL A 124 -10.59 3.10 -0.48
CA VAL A 124 -10.17 1.70 -0.54
C VAL A 124 -9.91 1.27 -1.99
N ARG A 125 -10.78 1.67 -2.92
CA ARG A 125 -10.58 1.44 -4.37
C ARG A 125 -9.32 2.11 -4.90
N HIS A 126 -9.05 3.35 -4.49
CA HIS A 126 -7.85 4.10 -4.84
C HIS A 126 -6.58 3.32 -4.47
N GLU A 127 -6.49 2.83 -3.23
CA GLU A 127 -5.34 2.07 -2.78
C GLU A 127 -5.23 0.70 -3.48
N LEU A 128 -6.34 0.04 -3.78
CA LEU A 128 -6.33 -1.19 -4.56
C LEU A 128 -5.89 -0.97 -6.01
N ILE A 129 -6.16 0.20 -6.59
CA ILE A 129 -5.64 0.57 -7.91
C ILE A 129 -4.12 0.76 -7.85
N HIS A 130 -3.59 1.40 -6.81
CA HIS A 130 -2.14 1.46 -6.61
C HIS A 130 -1.52 0.08 -6.40
N HIS A 131 -2.19 -0.81 -5.68
CA HIS A 131 -1.75 -2.20 -5.56
C HIS A 131 -1.69 -2.88 -6.93
N LEU A 132 -2.73 -2.73 -7.75
CA LEU A 132 -2.78 -3.27 -9.12
C LEU A 132 -1.67 -2.68 -10.01
N GLN A 133 -1.39 -1.38 -9.92
CA GLN A 133 -0.26 -0.75 -10.60
C GLN A 133 1.07 -1.40 -10.21
N ASN A 134 1.26 -1.66 -8.91
CA ASN A 134 2.45 -2.31 -8.38
C ASN A 134 2.59 -3.77 -8.84
N GLU A 135 1.50 -4.51 -8.96
CA GLU A 135 1.51 -5.87 -9.50
C GLU A 135 1.84 -5.89 -11.00
N ARG A 136 1.29 -4.96 -11.77
CA ARG A 136 1.43 -4.92 -13.23
C ARG A 136 2.78 -4.37 -13.68
N LEU A 137 3.29 -3.35 -12.99
CA LEU A 137 4.45 -2.58 -13.43
C LEU A 137 5.68 -2.77 -12.53
N GLY A 138 5.53 -3.50 -11.40
CA GLY A 138 6.55 -3.65 -10.37
C GLY A 138 6.61 -2.45 -9.41
N SER A 139 6.58 -2.70 -8.09
CA SER A 139 6.47 -1.65 -7.06
C SER A 139 7.58 -0.61 -7.15
N LEU A 140 8.84 -1.04 -7.26
CA LEU A 140 9.97 -0.13 -7.33
C LEU A 140 9.96 0.69 -8.64
N ARG A 141 9.65 0.02 -9.76
CA ARG A 141 9.56 0.66 -11.08
C ARG A 141 8.41 1.68 -11.11
N THR A 142 7.26 1.34 -10.56
CA THR A 142 6.11 2.24 -10.45
C THR A 142 6.47 3.48 -9.66
N TRP A 143 7.12 3.32 -8.50
CA TRP A 143 7.47 4.43 -7.63
C TRP A 143 8.56 5.34 -8.20
N LEU A 144 9.61 4.79 -8.81
CA LEU A 144 10.79 5.55 -9.29
C LEU A 144 10.59 6.15 -10.68
N PHE A 145 9.92 5.44 -11.59
CA PHE A 145 9.95 5.77 -13.01
C PHE A 145 8.60 6.14 -13.62
N LYS A 146 7.47 5.71 -13.01
CA LYS A 146 6.18 6.07 -13.59
C LYS A 146 5.77 7.49 -13.18
N PRO A 147 5.27 8.31 -14.12
CA PRO A 147 4.86 9.67 -13.84
C PRO A 147 3.77 9.74 -12.75
N VAL A 148 3.85 10.76 -11.89
CA VAL A 148 2.88 10.95 -10.79
C VAL A 148 1.46 11.12 -11.34
N TRP A 149 1.31 11.86 -12.46
CA TRP A 149 0.00 12.05 -13.09
C TRP A 149 -0.64 10.73 -13.53
N PHE A 150 0.17 9.74 -13.98
CA PHE A 150 -0.34 8.42 -14.33
C PHE A 150 -0.78 7.66 -13.07
N ARG A 151 0.08 7.59 -12.06
CA ARG A 151 -0.21 6.83 -10.84
C ARG A 151 -1.42 7.38 -10.09
N GLU A 152 -1.35 8.65 -9.72
CA GLU A 152 -2.41 9.31 -8.95
C GLU A 152 -3.66 9.56 -9.82
N GLY A 153 -3.47 10.04 -11.05
CA GLY A 153 -4.59 10.31 -11.96
C GLY A 153 -5.43 9.08 -12.24
N MET A 154 -4.80 7.93 -12.50
CA MET A 154 -5.49 6.64 -12.65
C MET A 154 -6.27 6.28 -11.40
N ALA A 155 -5.65 6.39 -10.22
CA ALA A 155 -6.28 6.02 -8.96
C ALA A 155 -7.47 6.93 -8.64
N TYR A 156 -7.34 8.25 -8.81
CA TYR A 156 -8.46 9.19 -8.61
C TYR A 156 -9.57 9.04 -9.64
N SER A 157 -9.24 8.83 -10.90
CA SER A 157 -10.24 8.68 -11.97
C SER A 157 -11.02 7.37 -11.82
N LEU A 158 -10.31 6.23 -11.75
CA LEU A 158 -10.94 4.91 -11.81
C LEU A 158 -11.52 4.42 -10.49
N SER A 159 -11.18 5.04 -9.33
CA SER A 159 -11.82 4.73 -8.03
C SER A 159 -13.26 5.24 -7.92
N ARG A 160 -13.72 6.06 -8.88
CA ARG A 160 -14.97 6.82 -8.80
C ARG A 160 -15.01 7.72 -7.56
N ASP A 161 -13.93 8.45 -7.33
CA ASP A 161 -13.88 9.46 -6.27
C ASP A 161 -14.88 10.59 -6.60
N PRO A 162 -15.89 10.84 -5.74
CA PRO A 162 -16.95 11.81 -6.02
C PRO A 162 -16.50 13.26 -5.86
N ARG A 163 -15.32 13.49 -5.29
CA ARG A 163 -14.81 14.83 -5.04
C ARG A 163 -14.45 15.52 -6.37
N HIS A 164 -15.04 16.67 -6.62
CA HIS A 164 -14.78 17.44 -7.83
C HIS A 164 -15.05 18.95 -7.60
N PRO A 165 -14.07 19.85 -7.90
CA PRO A 165 -12.68 19.51 -8.21
C PRO A 165 -11.92 18.95 -7.00
N LEU A 166 -10.89 18.16 -7.26
CA LEU A 166 -9.88 17.84 -6.26
C LEU A 166 -8.96 19.06 -6.05
N PRO A 167 -8.32 19.18 -4.86
CA PRO A 167 -7.23 20.15 -4.70
C PRO A 167 -6.09 19.91 -5.70
N GLU A 168 -5.51 21.00 -6.23
CA GLU A 168 -4.31 20.86 -7.06
C GLU A 168 -3.11 20.37 -6.23
N PRO A 169 -2.21 19.56 -6.82
CA PRO A 169 -2.14 19.19 -8.25
C PRO A 169 -2.98 17.95 -8.62
N LEU A 170 -3.79 17.40 -7.72
CA LEU A 170 -4.49 16.12 -7.89
C LEU A 170 -5.55 16.18 -9.00
N GLN A 171 -6.25 17.31 -9.12
CA GLN A 171 -7.21 17.53 -10.22
C GLN A 171 -6.51 17.55 -11.59
N GLY A 172 -5.36 18.21 -11.66
CA GLY A 172 -4.51 18.22 -12.85
C GLY A 172 -4.06 16.80 -13.25
N TYR A 173 -3.65 15.99 -12.30
CA TYR A 173 -3.26 14.59 -12.54
C TYR A 173 -4.43 13.75 -13.05
N ARG A 174 -5.62 13.89 -12.42
CA ARG A 174 -6.84 13.22 -12.88
C ARG A 174 -7.16 13.59 -14.33
N SER A 175 -7.18 14.87 -14.66
CA SER A 175 -7.51 15.35 -15.98
C SER A 175 -6.50 14.88 -17.04
N GLN A 176 -5.21 14.89 -16.70
CA GLN A 176 -4.16 14.40 -17.60
C GLN A 176 -4.28 12.89 -17.86
N PHE A 177 -4.56 12.10 -16.82
CA PHE A 177 -4.82 10.67 -16.98
C PHE A 177 -6.04 10.41 -17.83
N GLU A 178 -7.15 11.10 -17.60
CA GLU A 178 -8.41 10.94 -18.35
C GLU A 178 -8.22 11.25 -19.84
N ALA A 179 -7.51 12.32 -20.17
CA ALA A 179 -7.19 12.65 -21.55
C ALA A 179 -6.31 11.58 -22.23
N TRP A 180 -5.29 11.08 -21.53
CA TRP A 180 -4.44 10.00 -22.03
C TRP A 180 -5.24 8.68 -22.16
N PHE A 181 -6.06 8.33 -21.17
CA PHE A 181 -6.85 7.11 -21.15
C PHE A 181 -7.91 7.06 -22.26
N GLN A 182 -8.50 8.21 -22.63
CA GLN A 182 -9.41 8.33 -23.79
C GLN A 182 -8.72 7.95 -25.10
N GLN A 183 -7.43 8.28 -25.25
CA GLN A 183 -6.66 7.95 -26.47
C GLN A 183 -6.20 6.50 -26.50
N VAL A 184 -5.79 5.97 -25.34
CA VAL A 184 -5.23 4.61 -25.21
C VAL A 184 -6.33 3.56 -25.14
N GLY A 185 -7.37 3.82 -24.39
CA GLY A 185 -8.46 2.89 -24.10
C GLY A 185 -8.12 1.80 -23.09
N PRO A 186 -9.13 1.15 -22.49
CA PRO A 186 -8.93 0.18 -21.41
C PRO A 186 -8.16 -1.06 -21.83
N ALA A 187 -8.27 -1.49 -23.09
CA ALA A 187 -7.60 -2.70 -23.57
C ALA A 187 -6.07 -2.57 -23.63
N ARG A 188 -5.55 -1.34 -23.86
CA ARG A 188 -4.11 -1.10 -24.03
C ARG A 188 -3.48 -0.37 -22.85
N VAL A 189 -4.24 -0.01 -21.81
CA VAL A 189 -3.77 0.84 -20.70
C VAL A 189 -2.50 0.31 -20.05
N TRP A 190 -2.40 -0.98 -19.83
CA TRP A 190 -1.23 -1.57 -19.17
C TRP A 190 -0.01 -1.66 -20.10
N GLN A 191 -0.21 -2.01 -21.37
CA GLN A 191 0.86 -2.03 -22.36
C GLN A 191 1.45 -0.63 -22.58
N GLU A 192 0.62 0.38 -22.73
CA GLU A 192 1.07 1.76 -22.90
C GLU A 192 1.68 2.33 -21.60
N ALA A 193 1.16 1.91 -20.43
CA ALA A 193 1.74 2.28 -19.17
C ALA A 193 3.17 1.75 -18.94
N GLU A 194 3.55 0.64 -19.56
CA GLU A 194 4.93 0.13 -19.53
C GLU A 194 5.91 1.09 -20.21
N GLN A 195 5.45 1.87 -21.18
CA GLN A 195 6.28 2.79 -21.98
C GLN A 195 6.40 4.19 -21.34
N LEU A 196 5.51 4.54 -20.38
CA LEU A 196 5.62 5.77 -19.62
C LEU A 196 6.85 5.69 -18.70
#